data_35383cdfa4c00f93cb5d55b8567077f4
#
_entry.id   35383cdfa4c00f93cb5d55b8567077f4
#
_cell.length_a   1.000
_cell.length_b   1.000
_cell.length_c   1.000
_cell.angle_alpha   90.00
_cell.angle_beta   90.00
_cell.angle_gamma   90.00
#
_symmetry.space_group_name_H-M   'P 1'
#
loop_
_entity.id
_entity.type
_entity.pdbx_description
1 polymer ?
#
loop_
_entity_poly.entity_id
_entity_poly.type
_entity_poly.pdbx_seq_one_letter_code
_entity_poly.pdbx_strand_id
1 'polypeptide(L)'
;MVQIGSARLNESGKTTGGKAGDQTAREVSTQAWYMHIKGWIVLRAKDPAVREKIAYAMAAACANEHIGYCQSHRTGATLAAAPYGYDPACIQQDTETDCSELVRLCCLYAGIKVPSFNTASEKTVLEKTGHFTVYTDGEHCNGPERPIFIGELCEPGHGG
;
A
#
# COMPACT_ATOMS: atom_id res chain seq x y z
N MET A 1 -13.85 -2.46 13.32
CA MET A 1 -13.89 -1.52 12.18
C MET A 1 -12.73 -1.85 11.25
N VAL A 2 -13.00 -1.98 9.96
CA VAL A 2 -11.95 -2.26 8.97
C VAL A 2 -11.12 -1.02 8.71
N GLN A 3 -9.80 -1.20 8.64
CA GLN A 3 -8.85 -0.13 8.39
C GLN A 3 -8.21 -0.30 7.01
N ILE A 4 -7.94 0.80 6.36
CA ILE A 4 -7.14 0.88 5.14
C ILE A 4 -5.86 1.63 5.48
N GLY A 5 -4.70 1.05 5.19
CA GLY A 5 -3.42 1.74 5.22
C GLY A 5 -3.07 2.28 3.84
N SER A 6 -2.49 3.47 3.78
CA SER A 6 -2.01 4.06 2.54
C SER A 6 -1.04 5.21 2.75
N ALA A 7 -0.21 5.46 1.74
CA ALA A 7 0.55 6.70 1.61
C ALA A 7 -0.29 7.68 0.77
N ARG A 8 -0.41 8.93 1.20
CA ARG A 8 -1.39 9.87 0.62
C ARG A 8 -0.80 11.11 0.00
N LEU A 9 -0.34 12.04 0.82
CA LEU A 9 0.26 13.32 0.43
C LEU A 9 1.25 13.73 1.51
N ASN A 10 2.19 14.61 1.17
CA ASN A 10 3.13 15.15 2.14
C ASN A 10 2.48 16.12 3.14
N GLU A 11 3.25 16.65 4.06
CA GLU A 11 2.82 17.58 5.11
C GLU A 11 2.15 18.85 4.59
N SER A 12 2.42 19.23 3.35
CA SER A 12 1.83 20.38 2.68
C SER A 12 0.63 20.05 1.78
N GLY A 13 0.18 18.79 1.79
CA GLY A 13 -0.90 18.33 0.92
C GLY A 13 -0.50 18.21 -0.56
N LYS A 14 0.80 18.02 -0.85
CA LYS A 14 1.34 17.91 -2.20
C LYS A 14 1.91 16.53 -2.44
N THR A 15 2.16 16.22 -3.72
CA THR A 15 2.74 14.95 -4.14
C THR A 15 4.26 14.91 -4.09
N THR A 16 4.91 16.07 -4.01
CA THR A 16 6.37 16.22 -3.99
C THR A 16 6.81 17.39 -3.11
N GLY A 17 8.09 17.46 -2.78
CA GLY A 17 8.71 18.62 -2.17
C GLY A 17 8.56 18.74 -0.66
N GLY A 18 8.10 17.68 0.02
CA GLY A 18 8.04 17.64 1.47
C GLY A 18 9.37 17.24 2.13
N LYS A 19 9.38 17.20 3.45
CA LYS A 19 10.46 16.64 4.24
C LYS A 19 10.39 15.11 4.28
N ALA A 20 11.54 14.45 4.32
CA ALA A 20 11.60 13.02 4.59
C ALA A 20 11.06 12.70 6.00
N GLY A 21 10.45 11.53 6.16
CA GLY A 21 9.69 11.18 7.35
C GLY A 21 8.27 11.72 7.34
N ASP A 22 7.40 11.15 8.16
CA ASP A 22 6.02 11.60 8.31
C ASP A 22 5.96 12.76 9.31
N GLN A 23 5.74 13.97 8.83
CA GLN A 23 5.72 15.19 9.62
C GLN A 23 4.38 15.42 10.35
N THR A 24 3.33 14.71 9.94
CA THR A 24 1.96 14.96 10.41
C THR A 24 1.28 13.74 11.03
N ALA A 25 1.95 12.59 11.03
CA ALA A 25 1.38 11.28 11.36
C ALA A 25 0.17 10.91 10.47
N ARG A 26 0.10 11.47 9.24
CA ARG A 26 -0.98 11.24 8.28
C ARG A 26 -0.52 11.02 6.85
N GLU A 27 0.76 11.20 6.58
CA GLU A 27 1.32 11.01 5.23
C GLU A 27 1.26 9.53 4.84
N VAL A 28 1.65 8.66 5.77
CA VAL A 28 1.49 7.21 5.69
C VAL A 28 0.73 6.75 6.92
N SER A 29 -0.55 6.45 6.75
CA SER A 29 -1.42 6.22 7.91
C SER A 29 -2.62 5.34 7.56
N THR A 30 -3.29 4.86 8.60
CA THR A 30 -4.55 4.12 8.48
C THR A 30 -5.75 5.05 8.56
N GLN A 31 -6.83 4.63 7.93
CA GLN A 31 -8.16 5.24 8.07
C GLN A 31 -9.23 4.16 8.01
N ALA A 32 -10.44 4.52 8.42
CA ALA A 32 -11.58 3.63 8.28
C ALA A 32 -11.87 3.33 6.79
N TRP A 33 -12.36 2.12 6.52
CA TRP A 33 -12.86 1.78 5.19
C TRP A 33 -13.89 2.80 4.69
N TYR A 34 -13.83 3.16 3.43
CA TYR A 34 -14.79 4.02 2.76
C TYR A 34 -15.04 3.55 1.33
N MET A 35 -16.14 3.99 0.74
CA MET A 35 -16.45 3.74 -0.67
C MET A 35 -15.74 4.79 -1.53
N HIS A 36 -14.82 4.34 -2.36
CA HIS A 36 -14.17 5.24 -3.32
C HIS A 36 -15.16 5.60 -4.44
N ILE A 37 -15.17 6.86 -4.87
CA ILE A 37 -16.10 7.35 -5.89
C ILE A 37 -15.99 6.60 -7.24
N LYS A 38 -14.81 6.11 -7.57
CA LYS A 38 -14.55 5.28 -8.76
C LYS A 38 -14.71 3.78 -8.50
N GLY A 39 -15.20 3.40 -7.31
CA GLY A 39 -15.16 2.01 -6.86
C GLY A 39 -13.74 1.56 -6.48
N TRP A 40 -13.64 0.30 -6.08
CA TRP A 40 -12.38 -0.35 -5.76
C TRP A 40 -12.11 -1.52 -6.69
N ILE A 41 -10.87 -1.74 -7.02
CA ILE A 41 -10.34 -3.00 -7.53
C ILE A 41 -9.66 -3.67 -6.36
N VAL A 42 -9.96 -4.93 -6.12
CA VAL A 42 -9.45 -5.69 -4.98
C VAL A 42 -8.57 -6.83 -5.46
N LEU A 43 -7.36 -6.90 -4.93
CA LEU A 43 -6.41 -7.97 -5.20
C LEU A 43 -6.19 -8.75 -3.91
N ARG A 44 -6.65 -9.99 -3.89
CA ARG A 44 -6.51 -10.88 -2.74
C ARG A 44 -5.42 -11.90 -2.99
N ALA A 45 -4.39 -11.93 -2.15
CA ALA A 45 -3.41 -12.99 -2.21
C ALA A 45 -4.08 -14.34 -1.94
N LYS A 46 -3.74 -15.35 -2.75
CA LYS A 46 -4.32 -16.69 -2.66
C LYS A 46 -3.92 -17.41 -1.37
N ASP A 47 -2.66 -17.19 -0.93
CA ASP A 47 -2.13 -17.77 0.31
C ASP A 47 -2.51 -16.90 1.52
N PRO A 48 -3.22 -17.45 2.53
CA PRO A 48 -3.55 -16.74 3.75
C PRO A 48 -2.32 -16.18 4.49
N ALA A 49 -1.21 -16.91 4.52
CA ALA A 49 0.02 -16.45 5.16
C ALA A 49 0.61 -15.20 4.49
N VAL A 50 0.47 -15.10 3.18
CA VAL A 50 0.87 -13.90 2.42
C VAL A 50 -0.02 -12.71 2.77
N ARG A 51 -1.34 -12.92 2.90
CA ARG A 51 -2.27 -11.86 3.32
C ARG A 51 -1.91 -11.28 4.68
N GLU A 52 -1.59 -12.14 5.66
CA GLU A 52 -1.18 -11.69 6.99
C GLU A 52 0.10 -10.88 6.97
N LYS A 53 1.09 -11.28 6.16
CA LYS A 53 2.33 -10.54 6.00
C LYS A 53 2.12 -9.18 5.33
N ILE A 54 1.27 -9.10 4.31
CA ILE A 54 0.89 -7.83 3.66
C ILE A 54 0.23 -6.90 4.68
N ALA A 55 -0.73 -7.41 5.47
CA ALA A 55 -1.40 -6.63 6.50
C ALA A 55 -0.43 -6.12 7.57
N TYR A 56 0.46 -6.98 8.04
CA TYR A 56 1.52 -6.61 9.00
C TYR A 56 2.39 -5.49 8.43
N ALA A 57 2.92 -5.66 7.22
CA ALA A 57 3.82 -4.69 6.62
C ALA A 57 3.15 -3.32 6.44
N MET A 58 1.89 -3.30 6.01
CA MET A 58 1.13 -2.05 5.89
C MET A 58 0.91 -1.40 7.25
N ALA A 59 0.51 -2.16 8.27
CA ALA A 59 0.32 -1.63 9.61
C ALA A 59 1.64 -1.10 10.20
N ALA A 60 2.73 -1.82 10.01
CA ALA A 60 4.06 -1.41 10.47
C ALA A 60 4.53 -0.12 9.77
N ALA A 61 4.32 -0.01 8.46
CA ALA A 61 4.64 1.21 7.72
C ALA A 61 3.82 2.41 8.21
N CYS A 62 2.52 2.22 8.42
CA CYS A 62 1.63 3.29 8.91
C CYS A 62 1.94 3.72 10.36
N ALA A 63 2.57 2.86 11.15
CA ALA A 63 2.97 3.16 12.51
C ALA A 63 4.38 3.77 12.59
N ASN A 64 5.15 3.78 11.52
CA ASN A 64 6.53 4.24 11.49
C ASN A 64 6.63 5.68 10.98
N GLU A 65 6.86 6.63 11.89
CA GLU A 65 6.98 8.06 11.58
C GLU A 65 8.21 8.41 10.72
N HIS A 66 9.15 7.50 10.52
CA HIS A 66 10.26 7.69 9.60
C HIS A 66 9.87 7.57 8.12
N ILE A 67 8.65 7.14 7.81
CA ILE A 67 8.19 6.96 6.44
C ILE A 67 7.20 8.06 6.09
N GLY A 68 7.63 9.03 5.29
CA GLY A 68 6.80 10.09 4.75
C GLY A 68 6.41 9.86 3.28
N TYR A 69 5.78 10.85 2.67
CA TYR A 69 5.27 10.78 1.30
C TYR A 69 6.03 11.67 0.34
N CYS A 70 6.51 11.10 -0.76
CA CYS A 70 7.02 11.85 -1.91
C CYS A 70 7.07 11.00 -3.17
N GLN A 71 6.44 11.46 -4.25
CA GLN A 71 6.53 10.75 -5.54
C GLN A 71 7.92 10.83 -6.18
N SER A 72 8.67 11.91 -5.95
CA SER A 72 10.03 12.04 -6.49
C SER A 72 11.06 11.14 -5.82
N HIS A 73 10.81 10.71 -4.58
CA HIS A 73 11.69 9.86 -3.79
C HIS A 73 11.00 8.56 -3.36
N ARG A 74 10.10 8.08 -4.20
CA ARG A 74 9.16 6.99 -3.89
C ARG A 74 9.81 5.69 -3.43
N THR A 75 11.02 5.38 -3.88
CA THR A 75 11.72 4.14 -3.55
C THR A 75 12.50 4.17 -2.24
N GLY A 76 12.53 5.30 -1.56
CA GLY A 76 13.34 5.49 -0.34
C GLY A 76 13.03 4.47 0.75
N ALA A 77 11.76 4.28 1.08
CA ALA A 77 11.35 3.33 2.11
C ALA A 77 11.70 1.88 1.73
N THR A 78 11.50 1.49 0.47
CA THR A 78 11.85 0.15 -0.02
C THR A 78 13.35 -0.11 0.10
N LEU A 79 14.18 0.86 -0.30
CA LEU A 79 15.64 0.75 -0.19
C LEU A 79 16.10 0.69 1.28
N ALA A 80 15.48 1.50 2.15
CA ALA A 80 15.80 1.50 3.58
C ALA A 80 15.41 0.19 4.28
N ALA A 81 14.32 -0.45 3.87
CA ALA A 81 13.86 -1.73 4.43
C ALA A 81 14.61 -2.95 3.86
N ALA A 82 15.22 -2.84 2.68
CA ALA A 82 15.83 -3.99 1.99
C ALA A 82 16.84 -4.79 2.84
N PRO A 83 17.76 -4.17 3.63
CA PRO A 83 18.69 -4.92 4.48
C PRO A 83 18.01 -5.73 5.59
N TYR A 84 16.75 -5.43 5.88
CA TYR A 84 15.95 -6.04 6.95
C TYR A 84 14.84 -6.95 6.42
N GLY A 85 15.03 -7.54 5.24
CA GLY A 85 14.02 -8.39 4.62
C GLY A 85 12.75 -7.60 4.22
N TYR A 86 12.90 -6.32 3.91
CA TYR A 86 11.82 -5.40 3.58
C TYR A 86 10.83 -5.15 4.72
N ASP A 87 11.24 -5.32 5.98
CA ASP A 87 10.38 -5.03 7.12
C ASP A 87 10.29 -3.52 7.36
N PRO A 88 9.11 -2.89 7.18
CA PRO A 88 8.97 -1.44 7.40
C PRO A 88 9.18 -1.03 8.86
N ALA A 89 8.99 -1.94 9.82
CA ALA A 89 9.21 -1.65 11.23
C ALA A 89 10.70 -1.40 11.54
N CYS A 90 11.62 -1.89 10.71
CA CYS A 90 13.05 -1.75 10.91
C CYS A 90 13.66 -0.47 10.37
N ILE A 91 12.88 0.37 9.70
CA ILE A 91 13.35 1.66 9.16
C ILE A 91 13.55 2.64 10.31
N GLN A 92 14.77 3.13 10.49
CA GLN A 92 15.17 4.05 11.57
C GLN A 92 15.63 5.41 11.05
N GLN A 93 15.64 5.61 9.75
CA GLN A 93 16.04 6.85 9.10
C GLN A 93 14.86 7.46 8.37
N ASP A 94 14.78 8.78 8.35
CA ASP A 94 13.72 9.47 7.64
C ASP A 94 13.83 9.19 6.14
N THR A 95 12.73 8.75 5.56
CA THR A 95 12.62 8.32 4.17
C THR A 95 11.23 8.61 3.64
N GLU A 96 10.99 8.24 2.38
CA GLU A 96 9.75 8.56 1.69
C GLU A 96 9.30 7.39 0.81
N THR A 97 8.00 7.34 0.56
CA THR A 97 7.36 6.42 -0.36
C THR A 97 6.20 7.12 -1.08
N ASP A 98 5.61 6.49 -2.09
CA ASP A 98 4.29 6.87 -2.60
C ASP A 98 3.29 5.72 -2.40
N CYS A 99 2.06 5.90 -2.85
CA CYS A 99 0.99 4.92 -2.62
C CYS A 99 1.31 3.55 -3.25
N SER A 100 1.72 3.51 -4.50
CA SER A 100 1.99 2.26 -5.22
C SER A 100 3.29 1.59 -4.77
N GLU A 101 4.33 2.36 -4.44
CA GLU A 101 5.57 1.78 -3.94
C GLU A 101 5.42 1.22 -2.51
N LEU A 102 4.55 1.81 -1.70
CA LEU A 102 4.20 1.24 -0.39
C LEU A 102 3.54 -0.13 -0.55
N VAL A 103 2.64 -0.28 -1.49
CA VAL A 103 2.05 -1.60 -1.82
C VAL A 103 3.14 -2.58 -2.26
N ARG A 104 4.06 -2.13 -3.12
CA ARG A 104 5.20 -2.96 -3.54
C ARG A 104 6.06 -3.40 -2.36
N LEU A 105 6.37 -2.50 -1.43
CA LEU A 105 7.12 -2.82 -0.21
C LEU A 105 6.42 -3.93 0.60
N CYS A 106 5.11 -3.85 0.77
CA CYS A 106 4.33 -4.88 1.45
C CYS A 106 4.41 -6.23 0.72
N CYS A 107 4.36 -6.23 -0.61
CA CYS A 107 4.54 -7.44 -1.42
C CYS A 107 5.94 -8.05 -1.25
N LEU A 108 6.98 -7.24 -1.29
CA LEU A 108 8.37 -7.69 -1.10
C LEU A 108 8.56 -8.30 0.30
N TYR A 109 8.03 -7.67 1.34
CA TYR A 109 8.05 -8.23 2.70
C TYR A 109 7.35 -9.60 2.76
N ALA A 110 6.25 -9.74 2.06
CA ALA A 110 5.50 -11.00 1.99
C ALA A 110 6.18 -12.08 1.13
N GLY A 111 7.33 -11.78 0.53
CA GLY A 111 8.07 -12.72 -0.30
C GLY A 111 7.68 -12.74 -1.78
N ILE A 112 6.86 -11.79 -2.22
CA ILE A 112 6.47 -11.66 -3.62
C ILE A 112 7.41 -10.68 -4.30
N LYS A 113 8.27 -11.20 -5.18
CA LYS A 113 9.17 -10.37 -6.00
C LYS A 113 8.39 -9.70 -7.12
N VAL A 114 8.31 -8.38 -7.07
CA VAL A 114 7.65 -7.56 -8.10
C VAL A 114 8.54 -6.40 -8.52
N PRO A 115 8.54 -6.03 -9.80
CA PRO A 115 9.19 -4.80 -10.26
C PRO A 115 8.47 -3.58 -9.70
N SER A 116 9.10 -2.41 -9.78
CA SER A 116 8.42 -1.16 -9.46
C SER A 116 7.26 -0.91 -10.44
N PHE A 117 6.16 -0.42 -9.93
CA PHE A 117 4.95 -0.08 -10.69
C PHE A 117 4.37 1.25 -10.19
N ASN A 118 3.47 1.81 -10.94
CA ASN A 118 2.62 2.93 -10.52
C ASN A 118 1.15 2.48 -10.43
N THR A 119 0.29 3.34 -9.95
CA THR A 119 -1.13 3.02 -9.77
C THR A 119 -1.80 2.54 -11.08
N ALA A 120 -1.42 3.08 -12.23
CA ALA A 120 -2.00 2.67 -13.51
C ALA A 120 -1.59 1.25 -13.95
N SER A 121 -0.44 0.77 -13.53
CA SER A 121 0.09 -0.56 -13.88
C SER A 121 -0.01 -1.59 -12.75
N GLU A 122 -0.39 -1.17 -11.54
CA GLU A 122 -0.42 -2.00 -10.33
C GLU A 122 -1.19 -3.29 -10.53
N LYS A 123 -2.46 -3.21 -10.94
CA LYS A 123 -3.30 -4.39 -11.19
C LYS A 123 -2.63 -5.37 -12.14
N THR A 124 -2.16 -4.89 -13.29
CA THR A 124 -1.55 -5.74 -14.32
C THR A 124 -0.26 -6.40 -13.84
N VAL A 125 0.59 -5.66 -13.14
CA VAL A 125 1.85 -6.20 -12.62
C VAL A 125 1.58 -7.25 -11.54
N LEU A 126 0.70 -6.97 -10.58
CA LEU A 126 0.39 -7.88 -9.49
C LEU A 126 -0.35 -9.14 -10.00
N GLU A 127 -1.27 -8.99 -10.94
CA GLU A 127 -1.97 -10.12 -11.55
C GLU A 127 -1.01 -11.08 -12.26
N LYS A 128 -0.01 -10.56 -12.97
CA LYS A 128 1.01 -11.37 -13.66
C LYS A 128 1.88 -12.19 -12.72
N THR A 129 1.98 -11.84 -11.43
CA THR A 129 2.73 -12.66 -10.46
C THR A 129 2.09 -14.00 -10.21
N GLY A 130 0.81 -14.18 -10.49
CA GLY A 130 0.04 -15.38 -10.20
C GLY A 130 -0.34 -15.57 -8.74
N HIS A 131 0.07 -14.66 -7.85
CA HIS A 131 -0.21 -14.75 -6.41
C HIS A 131 -1.56 -14.19 -5.99
N PHE A 132 -2.24 -13.45 -6.86
CA PHE A 132 -3.46 -12.73 -6.52
C PHE A 132 -4.67 -13.17 -7.32
N THR A 133 -5.84 -13.18 -6.67
CA THR A 133 -7.14 -13.17 -7.32
C THR A 133 -7.59 -11.73 -7.42
N VAL A 134 -8.01 -11.28 -8.59
CA VAL A 134 -8.43 -9.90 -8.85
C VAL A 134 -9.94 -9.84 -8.94
N TYR A 135 -10.55 -8.92 -8.17
CA TYR A 135 -11.98 -8.66 -8.17
C TYR A 135 -12.25 -7.24 -8.66
N THR A 136 -13.12 -7.12 -9.63
CA THR A 136 -13.56 -5.83 -10.21
C THR A 136 -15.08 -5.66 -10.15
N ASP A 137 -15.80 -6.67 -9.67
CA ASP A 137 -17.26 -6.65 -9.57
C ASP A 137 -17.75 -5.85 -8.36
N GLY A 138 -19.00 -5.40 -8.43
CA GLY A 138 -19.59 -4.60 -7.38
C GLY A 138 -19.80 -5.34 -6.05
N GLU A 139 -19.95 -6.66 -6.11
CA GLU A 139 -20.16 -7.47 -4.91
C GLU A 139 -18.93 -7.51 -4.01
N HIS A 140 -17.76 -7.75 -4.60
CA HIS A 140 -16.50 -7.83 -3.87
C HIS A 140 -15.86 -6.45 -3.59
N CYS A 141 -16.12 -5.46 -4.44
CA CYS A 141 -15.35 -4.23 -4.44
C CYS A 141 -16.12 -3.00 -3.94
N ASN A 142 -17.43 -2.97 -4.08
CA ASN A 142 -18.21 -1.74 -3.95
C ASN A 142 -19.39 -1.81 -2.98
N GLY A 143 -19.68 -2.97 -2.38
CA GLY A 143 -20.76 -3.10 -1.43
C GLY A 143 -20.37 -2.65 -0.02
N PRO A 144 -21.27 -1.99 0.73
CA PRO A 144 -21.00 -1.62 2.11
C PRO A 144 -20.84 -2.84 3.05
N GLU A 145 -21.39 -3.95 2.65
CA GLU A 145 -21.37 -5.21 3.40
C GLU A 145 -20.42 -6.25 2.80
N ARG A 146 -19.56 -5.83 1.89
CA ARG A 146 -18.64 -6.79 1.30
C ARG A 146 -17.79 -7.45 2.39
N PRO A 147 -17.53 -8.75 2.29
CA PRO A 147 -16.60 -9.40 3.19
C PRO A 147 -15.20 -8.83 2.96
N ILE A 148 -14.63 -8.26 4.00
CA ILE A 148 -13.30 -7.70 3.96
C ILE A 148 -12.37 -8.67 4.68
N PHE A 149 -11.30 -9.03 4.00
CA PHE A 149 -10.30 -9.95 4.51
C PHE A 149 -9.00 -9.18 4.80
N ILE A 150 -8.32 -9.62 5.85
CA ILE A 150 -7.02 -9.06 6.21
C ILE A 150 -6.04 -9.25 5.04
N GLY A 151 -5.30 -8.19 4.73
CA GLY A 151 -4.23 -8.22 3.73
C GLY A 151 -4.69 -8.15 2.27
N GLU A 152 -5.90 -7.67 2.01
CA GLU A 152 -6.30 -7.32 0.65
C GLU A 152 -5.64 -6.01 0.21
N LEU A 153 -5.16 -6.00 -1.01
CA LEU A 153 -4.72 -4.79 -1.70
C LEU A 153 -5.91 -4.18 -2.43
N CYS A 154 -6.06 -2.87 -2.32
CA CYS A 154 -7.16 -2.16 -2.96
C CYS A 154 -6.60 -0.99 -3.76
N GLU A 155 -7.01 -0.85 -5.01
CA GLU A 155 -6.72 0.34 -5.80
C GLU A 155 -8.03 0.99 -6.27
N PRO A 156 -8.04 2.31 -6.48
CA PRO A 156 -9.21 2.99 -7.06
C PRO A 156 -9.55 2.40 -8.42
N GLY A 157 -10.83 2.19 -8.67
CA GLY A 157 -11.30 1.74 -9.98
C GLY A 157 -10.88 2.73 -11.07
N HIS A 158 -10.45 2.21 -12.20
CA HIS A 158 -10.21 3.02 -13.38
C HIS A 158 -11.59 3.33 -14.00
N GLY A 159 -12.08 4.56 -13.80
CA GLY A 159 -13.33 4.99 -14.37
C GLY A 159 -13.27 4.88 -15.90
N GLY A 160 -14.19 4.09 -16.47
CA GLY A 160 -14.45 4.05 -17.91
C GLY A 160 -15.14 5.33 -18.37
#